data_e6ee4b5772dae8f56d10386dc10c4177
#
_entry.id   e6ee4b5772dae8f56d10386dc10c4177
#
_cell.length_a   1.000
_cell.length_b   1.000
_cell.length_c   1.000
_cell.angle_alpha   90.00
_cell.angle_beta   90.00
_cell.angle_gamma   90.00
#
_symmetry.space_group_name_H-M   'P 1'
#
loop_
_entity.id
_entity.type
_entity.pdbx_description
1 polymer ?
#
loop_
_entity_poly.entity_id
_entity_poly.type
_entity_poly.pdbx_seq_one_letter_code
_entity_poly.pdbx_strand_id
1 'polypeptide(L)'
;RRRLRTDKLKIEFRTLGAMTKTKVAVAYLDGVVNAEIVAEIQRRLDGIKEVDSILDGGCLEQYIEDNTYSPFPQMQYTQKPDRVTANLLEGRVALIVDGCPDVLLAPVVLMQFFQSPEDYYNRTWAGSLARWVRYIGLMIAVVFPALYIAVTSYHQEMLTTAMAISIAAAREGKPFPAFLEALIMELM
;
A
#
# COMPACT_ATOMS: atom_id res chain seq x y z
N ARG A 1 10.38 -17.20 -13.64
CA ARG A 1 10.86 -18.58 -13.85
C ARG A 1 12.37 -18.73 -13.68
N ARG A 2 13.17 -17.74 -14.11
CA ARG A 2 14.63 -17.81 -13.97
C ARG A 2 15.07 -17.76 -12.50
N ARG A 3 14.32 -17.07 -11.64
CA ARG A 3 14.58 -16.94 -10.21
C ARG A 3 13.96 -18.05 -9.37
N LEU A 4 12.74 -18.45 -9.70
CA LEU A 4 12.03 -19.56 -9.07
C LEU A 4 12.14 -20.80 -9.96
N ARG A 5 13.17 -21.61 -9.73
CA ARG A 5 13.39 -22.88 -10.44
C ARG A 5 12.68 -24.02 -9.72
N THR A 6 11.36 -23.94 -9.64
CA THR A 6 10.53 -24.97 -9.00
C THR A 6 9.35 -25.31 -9.88
N ASP A 7 8.98 -26.59 -9.91
CA ASP A 7 7.81 -27.09 -10.63
C ASP A 7 6.49 -26.64 -10.00
N LYS A 8 6.55 -26.11 -8.77
CA LYS A 8 5.39 -25.59 -8.05
C LYS A 8 4.94 -24.21 -8.55
N LEU A 9 5.73 -23.52 -9.36
CA LEU A 9 5.33 -22.25 -9.95
C LEU A 9 4.31 -22.48 -11.04
N LYS A 10 3.04 -22.14 -10.76
CA LYS A 10 1.96 -22.13 -11.74
C LYS A 10 1.79 -20.74 -12.33
N ILE A 11 1.62 -20.68 -13.63
CA ILE A 11 1.34 -19.45 -14.37
C ILE A 11 0.17 -19.74 -15.29
N GLU A 12 -0.95 -19.11 -15.00
CA GLU A 12 -2.17 -19.22 -15.79
C GLU A 12 -2.37 -17.96 -16.62
N PHE A 13 -2.70 -18.10 -17.88
CA PHE A 13 -2.97 -16.98 -18.75
C PHE A 13 -4.47 -16.79 -18.92
N ARG A 14 -4.91 -15.55 -18.78
CA ARG A 14 -6.28 -15.11 -19.04
C ARG A 14 -6.25 -14.02 -20.09
N THR A 15 -7.25 -13.99 -20.95
CA THR A 15 -7.42 -12.90 -21.92
C THR A 15 -8.63 -12.10 -21.49
N LEU A 16 -8.41 -10.82 -21.23
CA LEU A 16 -9.39 -9.89 -20.71
C LEU A 16 -9.63 -8.75 -21.71
N GLY A 17 -10.83 -8.18 -21.68
CA GLY A 17 -11.24 -7.12 -22.59
C GLY A 17 -11.77 -7.65 -23.93
N ALA A 18 -12.95 -7.18 -24.31
CA ALA A 18 -13.60 -7.61 -25.55
C ALA A 18 -12.85 -7.11 -26.79
N MET A 19 -12.33 -5.87 -26.75
CA MET A 19 -11.64 -5.25 -27.86
C MET A 19 -10.12 -5.39 -27.78
N THR A 20 -9.53 -5.15 -26.59
CA THR A 20 -8.06 -5.16 -26.43
C THR A 20 -7.49 -6.57 -26.38
N LYS A 21 -8.26 -7.55 -25.91
CA LYS A 21 -7.81 -8.93 -25.72
C LYS A 21 -6.47 -9.04 -24.98
N THR A 22 -6.32 -8.21 -23.93
CA THR A 22 -5.09 -8.10 -23.15
C THR A 22 -4.83 -9.40 -22.39
N LYS A 23 -3.62 -9.92 -22.51
CA LYS A 23 -3.21 -11.11 -21.78
C LYS A 23 -2.79 -10.76 -20.37
N VAL A 24 -3.37 -11.42 -19.40
CA VAL A 24 -2.99 -11.31 -17.98
C VAL A 24 -2.49 -12.67 -17.52
N ALA A 25 -1.28 -12.70 -16.99
CA ALA A 25 -0.70 -13.88 -16.38
C ALA A 25 -0.90 -13.84 -14.87
N VAL A 26 -1.54 -14.87 -14.32
CA VAL A 26 -1.72 -15.11 -12.90
C VAL A 26 -0.65 -16.08 -12.45
N ALA A 27 0.31 -15.62 -11.66
CA ALA A 27 1.42 -16.44 -11.17
C ALA A 27 1.30 -16.67 -9.66
N TYR A 28 1.45 -17.91 -9.24
CA TYR A 28 1.42 -18.31 -7.83
C TYR A 28 2.21 -19.59 -7.59
N LEU A 29 2.56 -19.86 -6.32
CA LEU A 29 3.24 -21.09 -5.91
C LEU A 29 2.23 -22.10 -5.33
N ASP A 30 2.09 -23.22 -6.00
CA ASP A 30 1.25 -24.33 -5.54
C ASP A 30 1.78 -24.93 -4.24
N GLY A 31 0.88 -25.13 -3.27
CA GLY A 31 1.23 -25.63 -1.93
C GLY A 31 1.77 -24.57 -0.96
N VAL A 32 1.92 -23.31 -1.39
CA VAL A 32 2.28 -22.18 -0.53
C VAL A 32 1.15 -21.15 -0.48
N VAL A 33 0.53 -20.91 -1.64
CA VAL A 33 -0.60 -19.98 -1.76
C VAL A 33 -1.86 -20.55 -1.10
N ASN A 34 -2.68 -19.68 -0.49
CA ASN A 34 -4.03 -20.07 -0.09
C ASN A 34 -4.91 -20.24 -1.34
N ALA A 35 -5.48 -21.44 -1.50
CA ALA A 35 -6.31 -21.77 -2.64
C ALA A 35 -7.56 -20.87 -2.76
N GLU A 36 -8.11 -20.40 -1.64
CA GLU A 36 -9.25 -19.48 -1.63
C GLU A 36 -8.92 -18.14 -2.28
N ILE A 37 -7.70 -17.62 -2.05
CA ILE A 37 -7.24 -16.36 -2.66
C ILE A 37 -7.12 -16.51 -4.18
N VAL A 38 -6.56 -17.62 -4.64
CA VAL A 38 -6.44 -17.90 -6.08
C VAL A 38 -7.83 -18.01 -6.72
N ALA A 39 -8.73 -18.76 -6.09
CA ALA A 39 -10.10 -18.93 -6.58
C ALA A 39 -10.85 -17.59 -6.63
N GLU A 40 -10.69 -16.74 -5.63
CA GLU A 40 -11.32 -15.42 -5.59
C GLU A 40 -10.77 -14.49 -6.68
N ILE A 41 -9.46 -14.46 -6.88
CA ILE A 41 -8.85 -13.69 -7.97
C ILE A 41 -9.35 -14.18 -9.32
N GLN A 42 -9.40 -15.49 -9.53
CA GLN A 42 -9.91 -16.07 -10.78
C GLN A 42 -11.38 -15.72 -11.01
N ARG A 43 -12.20 -15.79 -9.96
CA ARG A 43 -13.62 -15.40 -10.02
C ARG A 43 -13.79 -13.95 -10.44
N ARG A 44 -13.00 -13.04 -9.87
CA ARG A 44 -13.04 -11.62 -10.21
C ARG A 44 -12.59 -11.36 -11.65
N LEU A 45 -11.49 -11.99 -12.07
CA LEU A 45 -11.00 -11.89 -13.43
C LEU A 45 -12.03 -12.43 -14.47
N ASP A 46 -12.75 -13.49 -14.13
CA ASP A 46 -13.80 -14.02 -15.01
C ASP A 46 -14.99 -13.07 -15.13
N GLY A 47 -15.25 -12.23 -14.13
CA GLY A 47 -16.27 -11.18 -14.18
C GLY A 47 -15.92 -9.99 -15.09
N ILE A 48 -14.63 -9.81 -15.44
CA ILE A 48 -14.17 -8.66 -16.26
C ILE A 48 -14.27 -8.91 -17.77
N LYS A 49 -14.71 -10.09 -18.22
CA LYS A 49 -14.74 -10.46 -19.65
C LYS A 49 -15.58 -9.54 -20.54
N GLU A 50 -16.55 -8.83 -19.97
CA GLU A 50 -17.46 -7.93 -20.70
C GLU A 50 -16.92 -6.49 -20.83
N VAL A 51 -15.78 -6.18 -20.24
CA VAL A 51 -15.18 -4.85 -20.32
C VAL A 51 -14.49 -4.67 -21.67
N ASP A 52 -14.69 -3.52 -22.29
CA ASP A 52 -14.18 -3.25 -23.64
C ASP A 52 -12.65 -3.26 -23.72
N SER A 53 -11.98 -2.67 -22.72
CA SER A 53 -10.53 -2.54 -22.75
C SER A 53 -9.89 -2.59 -21.35
N ILE A 54 -8.76 -3.28 -21.27
CA ILE A 54 -7.84 -3.21 -20.11
C ILE A 54 -6.50 -2.76 -20.66
N LEU A 55 -6.14 -1.52 -20.34
CA LEU A 55 -4.94 -0.87 -20.89
C LEU A 55 -3.75 -0.97 -19.93
N ASP A 56 -4.01 -1.04 -18.61
CA ASP A 56 -2.98 -0.92 -17.58
C ASP A 56 -3.33 -1.75 -16.33
N GLY A 57 -2.34 -1.97 -15.48
CA GLY A 57 -2.48 -2.62 -14.18
C GLY A 57 -3.44 -1.87 -13.25
N GLY A 58 -3.44 -0.53 -13.28
CA GLY A 58 -4.35 0.28 -12.48
C GLY A 58 -5.81 0.07 -12.86
N CYS A 59 -6.09 -0.09 -14.14
CA CYS A 59 -7.42 -0.42 -14.62
C CYS A 59 -7.85 -1.81 -14.12
N LEU A 60 -6.94 -2.78 -14.13
CA LEU A 60 -7.20 -4.12 -13.61
C LEU A 60 -7.46 -4.11 -12.10
N GLU A 61 -6.71 -3.32 -11.32
CA GLU A 61 -6.90 -3.17 -9.87
C GLU A 61 -8.31 -2.71 -9.55
N GLN A 62 -8.81 -1.65 -10.22
CA GLN A 62 -10.14 -1.10 -9.98
C GLN A 62 -11.28 -2.11 -10.16
N TYR A 63 -11.09 -3.10 -11.03
CA TYR A 63 -12.07 -4.18 -11.23
C TYR A 63 -11.93 -5.32 -10.22
N ILE A 64 -10.76 -5.48 -9.61
CA ILE A 64 -10.49 -6.58 -8.68
C ILE A 64 -10.65 -6.14 -7.23
N GLU A 65 -10.50 -4.85 -6.91
CA GLU A 65 -10.59 -4.34 -5.55
C GLU A 65 -11.98 -4.48 -4.94
N ASP A 66 -12.02 -4.64 -3.61
CA ASP A 66 -13.29 -4.78 -2.86
C ASP A 66 -14.00 -3.43 -2.67
N ASN A 67 -13.23 -2.34 -2.57
CA ASN A 67 -13.76 -1.03 -2.26
C ASN A 67 -12.99 0.07 -2.99
N THR A 68 -13.55 0.56 -4.06
CA THR A 68 -13.02 1.63 -4.91
C THR A 68 -12.92 3.00 -4.19
N TYR A 69 -13.65 3.18 -3.08
CA TYR A 69 -13.60 4.41 -2.29
C TYR A 69 -12.55 4.37 -1.17
N SER A 70 -11.85 3.26 -1.01
CA SER A 70 -10.80 3.15 -0.01
C SER A 70 -9.58 3.99 -0.42
N PRO A 71 -9.06 4.88 0.46
CA PRO A 71 -7.82 5.60 0.19
C PRO A 71 -6.58 4.68 0.24
N PHE A 72 -6.74 3.45 0.74
CA PHE A 72 -5.65 2.49 0.85
C PHE A 72 -5.69 1.52 -0.32
N PRO A 73 -4.59 1.40 -1.11
CA PRO A 73 -4.52 0.45 -2.21
C PRO A 73 -4.58 -0.98 -1.66
N GLN A 74 -5.31 -1.84 -2.37
CA GLN A 74 -5.49 -3.24 -1.99
C GLN A 74 -4.47 -4.16 -2.67
N MET A 75 -3.75 -3.63 -3.64
CA MET A 75 -2.68 -4.32 -4.35
C MET A 75 -1.38 -3.53 -4.27
N GLN A 76 -0.27 -4.22 -4.38
CA GLN A 76 1.05 -3.61 -4.41
C GLN A 76 1.65 -3.69 -5.79
N TYR A 77 2.14 -2.57 -6.30
CA TYR A 77 2.85 -2.49 -7.56
C TYR A 77 4.35 -2.70 -7.36
N THR A 78 4.96 -3.41 -8.28
CA THR A 78 6.42 -3.55 -8.29
C THR A 78 6.95 -3.86 -9.69
N GLN A 79 8.08 -3.26 -10.04
CA GLN A 79 8.84 -3.57 -11.26
C GLN A 79 10.02 -4.50 -10.94
N LYS A 80 10.31 -4.75 -9.67
CA LYS A 80 11.47 -5.54 -9.24
C LYS A 80 11.11 -7.03 -9.19
N PRO A 81 11.71 -7.88 -10.04
CA PRO A 81 11.44 -9.32 -10.06
C PRO A 81 11.80 -10.02 -8.74
N ASP A 82 12.77 -9.49 -8.00
CA ASP A 82 13.15 -10.02 -6.68
C ASP A 82 12.01 -9.88 -5.67
N ARG A 83 11.33 -8.73 -5.71
CA ARG A 83 10.18 -8.48 -4.84
C ARG A 83 9.01 -9.39 -5.20
N VAL A 84 8.75 -9.60 -6.49
CA VAL A 84 7.73 -10.56 -6.95
C VAL A 84 8.06 -11.95 -6.43
N THR A 85 9.32 -12.39 -6.58
CA THR A 85 9.76 -13.70 -6.10
C THR A 85 9.57 -13.88 -4.59
N ALA A 86 9.97 -12.87 -3.79
CA ALA A 86 9.80 -12.92 -2.34
C ALA A 86 8.31 -13.02 -1.94
N ASN A 87 7.45 -12.25 -2.59
CA ASN A 87 6.00 -12.28 -2.32
C ASN A 87 5.34 -13.60 -2.74
N LEU A 88 5.77 -14.21 -3.85
CA LEU A 88 5.31 -15.54 -4.24
C LEU A 88 5.71 -16.61 -3.22
N LEU A 89 6.91 -16.52 -2.65
CA LEU A 89 7.38 -17.43 -1.59
C LEU A 89 6.60 -17.24 -0.27
N GLU A 90 6.04 -16.06 -0.05
CA GLU A 90 5.14 -15.74 1.08
C GLU A 90 3.68 -16.19 0.83
N GLY A 91 3.38 -16.82 -0.31
CA GLY A 91 2.05 -17.33 -0.64
C GLY A 91 1.10 -16.31 -1.26
N ARG A 92 1.64 -15.25 -1.87
CA ARG A 92 0.85 -14.26 -2.60
C ARG A 92 0.74 -14.61 -4.08
N VAL A 93 -0.18 -13.93 -4.73
CA VAL A 93 -0.44 -14.05 -6.17
C VAL A 93 0.12 -12.82 -6.86
N ALA A 94 0.76 -13.03 -8.01
CA ALA A 94 1.24 -11.96 -8.87
C ALA A 94 0.42 -11.92 -10.16
N LEU A 95 -0.08 -10.74 -10.51
CA LEU A 95 -0.78 -10.48 -11.76
C LEU A 95 0.12 -9.65 -12.67
N ILE A 96 0.36 -10.15 -13.86
CA ILE A 96 1.23 -9.53 -14.86
C ILE A 96 0.36 -9.22 -16.07
N VAL A 97 0.21 -7.94 -16.37
CA VAL A 97 -0.59 -7.44 -17.50
C VAL A 97 0.33 -7.21 -18.69
N ASP A 98 -0.07 -7.69 -19.84
CA ASP A 98 0.68 -7.51 -21.08
C ASP A 98 0.74 -6.02 -21.45
N GLY A 99 1.95 -5.54 -21.78
CA GLY A 99 2.19 -4.12 -22.06
C GLY A 99 2.42 -3.22 -20.83
N CYS A 100 2.21 -3.73 -19.61
CA CYS A 100 2.47 -3.00 -18.38
C CYS A 100 3.79 -3.47 -17.73
N PRO A 101 4.70 -2.54 -17.37
CA PRO A 101 5.96 -2.91 -16.70
C PRO A 101 5.75 -3.31 -15.24
N ASP A 102 4.61 -2.93 -14.66
CA ASP A 102 4.30 -3.16 -13.27
C ASP A 102 3.62 -4.52 -13.06
N VAL A 103 4.01 -5.19 -12.00
CA VAL A 103 3.39 -6.43 -11.52
C VAL A 103 2.58 -6.11 -10.29
N LEU A 104 1.31 -6.49 -10.31
CA LEU A 104 0.44 -6.37 -9.15
C LEU A 104 0.60 -7.60 -8.25
N LEU A 105 0.67 -7.36 -6.96
CA LEU A 105 0.79 -8.38 -5.92
C LEU A 105 -0.43 -8.31 -5.00
N ALA A 106 -1.10 -9.42 -4.82
CA ALA A 106 -2.28 -9.56 -3.98
C ALA A 106 -2.23 -10.84 -3.13
N PRO A 107 -2.83 -10.85 -1.93
CA PRO A 107 -3.33 -9.71 -1.17
C PRO A 107 -2.21 -8.91 -0.51
N VAL A 108 -2.50 -7.67 -0.16
CA VAL A 108 -1.56 -6.77 0.52
C VAL A 108 -2.12 -6.36 1.88
N VAL A 109 -1.27 -6.31 2.88
CA VAL A 109 -1.58 -5.73 4.20
C VAL A 109 -0.88 -4.39 4.36
N LEU A 110 -1.54 -3.46 5.08
CA LEU A 110 -1.05 -2.10 5.29
C LEU A 110 0.43 -2.03 5.73
N MET A 111 0.85 -2.93 6.61
CA MET A 111 2.23 -2.98 7.11
C MET A 111 3.29 -3.20 6.02
N GLN A 112 2.92 -3.72 4.87
CA GLN A 112 3.86 -3.96 3.77
C GLN A 112 4.23 -2.71 2.99
N PHE A 113 3.38 -1.70 3.01
CA PHE A 113 3.70 -0.40 2.42
C PHE A 113 4.83 0.30 3.19
N PHE A 114 5.02 -0.05 4.47
CA PHE A 114 6.10 0.45 5.33
C PHE A 114 7.37 -0.39 5.28
N GLN A 115 7.39 -1.50 4.53
CA GLN A 115 8.57 -2.34 4.36
C GLN A 115 9.27 -2.01 3.04
N SER A 116 10.57 -1.75 3.12
CA SER A 116 11.43 -1.58 1.94
C SER A 116 12.13 -2.90 1.59
N PRO A 117 12.31 -3.23 0.29
CA PRO A 117 13.15 -4.36 -0.13
C PRO A 117 14.59 -4.25 0.38
N GLU A 118 15.07 -3.04 0.60
CA GLU A 118 16.41 -2.76 1.11
C GLU A 118 16.62 -3.30 2.53
N ASP A 119 15.55 -3.42 3.31
CA ASP A 119 15.60 -3.99 4.67
C ASP A 119 16.04 -5.46 4.66
N TYR A 120 15.85 -6.18 3.54
CA TYR A 120 16.24 -7.58 3.36
C TYR A 120 17.65 -7.75 2.78
N TYR A 121 18.19 -6.72 2.11
CA TYR A 121 19.54 -6.75 1.55
C TYR A 121 20.62 -6.28 2.52
N ASN A 122 20.23 -5.52 3.55
CA ASN A 122 21.11 -5.05 4.60
C ASN A 122 21.32 -6.13 5.68
N ARG A 123 22.36 -5.94 6.51
CA ARG A 123 22.56 -6.80 7.68
C ARG A 123 21.32 -6.79 8.57
N THR A 124 20.96 -7.92 9.13
CA THR A 124 19.72 -8.16 9.89
C THR A 124 19.44 -7.08 10.94
N TRP A 125 20.46 -6.64 11.67
CA TRP A 125 20.30 -5.60 12.69
C TRP A 125 19.99 -4.22 12.10
N ALA A 126 20.63 -3.86 10.95
CA ALA A 126 20.42 -2.58 10.28
C ALA A 126 19.03 -2.51 9.65
N GLY A 127 18.58 -3.59 8.99
CA GLY A 127 17.22 -3.69 8.45
C GLY A 127 16.16 -3.65 9.54
N SER A 128 16.40 -4.30 10.69
CA SER A 128 15.49 -4.25 11.83
C SER A 128 15.41 -2.84 12.42
N LEU A 129 16.55 -2.17 12.60
CA LEU A 129 16.59 -0.80 13.10
C LEU A 129 15.82 0.16 12.15
N ALA A 130 16.05 0.06 10.85
CA ALA A 130 15.35 0.86 9.85
C ALA A 130 13.83 0.69 9.92
N ARG A 131 13.35 -0.53 10.13
CA ARG A 131 11.93 -0.82 10.35
C ARG A 131 11.40 -0.16 11.63
N TRP A 132 12.11 -0.30 12.74
CA TRP A 132 11.72 0.32 14.00
C TRP A 132 11.63 1.85 13.89
N VAL A 133 12.63 2.50 13.29
CA VAL A 133 12.61 3.94 13.06
C VAL A 133 11.40 4.36 12.22
N ARG A 134 11.05 3.59 11.20
CA ARG A 134 9.90 3.87 10.33
C ARG A 134 8.57 3.73 11.07
N TYR A 135 8.41 2.69 11.90
CA TYR A 135 7.20 2.52 12.72
C TYR A 135 7.07 3.57 13.81
N ILE A 136 8.18 3.93 14.47
CA ILE A 136 8.20 5.02 15.45
C ILE A 136 7.87 6.34 14.76
N GLY A 137 8.46 6.62 13.59
CA GLY A 137 8.14 7.80 12.79
C GLY A 137 6.67 7.90 12.43
N LEU A 138 6.04 6.78 12.01
CA LEU A 138 4.61 6.72 11.74
C LEU A 138 3.78 7.03 13.00
N MET A 139 4.13 6.42 14.13
CA MET A 139 3.44 6.68 15.40
C MET A 139 3.56 8.15 15.82
N ILE A 140 4.74 8.74 15.68
CA ILE A 140 4.96 10.14 15.94
C ILE A 140 4.11 11.01 15.00
N ALA A 141 4.11 10.74 13.71
CA ALA A 141 3.35 11.49 12.71
C ALA A 141 1.85 11.53 13.02
N VAL A 142 1.28 10.44 13.55
CA VAL A 142 -0.15 10.36 13.90
C VAL A 142 -0.43 10.98 15.28
N VAL A 143 0.42 10.73 16.26
CA VAL A 143 0.18 11.13 17.66
C VAL A 143 0.50 12.59 17.91
N PHE A 144 1.56 13.14 17.30
CA PHE A 144 2.02 14.51 17.58
C PHE A 144 1.00 15.59 17.21
N PRO A 145 0.36 15.59 16.03
CA PRO A 145 -0.67 16.56 15.68
C PRO A 145 -1.87 16.48 16.64
N ALA A 146 -2.30 15.26 16.98
CA ALA A 146 -3.39 15.06 17.93
C ALA A 146 -3.04 15.59 19.33
N LEU A 147 -1.83 15.32 19.81
CA LEU A 147 -1.33 15.83 21.09
C LEU A 147 -1.19 17.36 21.09
N TYR A 148 -0.70 17.93 20.00
CA TYR A 148 -0.62 19.39 19.84
C TYR A 148 -2.00 20.03 19.94
N ILE A 149 -3.00 19.51 19.25
CA ILE A 149 -4.37 20.02 19.31
C ILE A 149 -4.96 19.84 20.71
N ALA A 150 -4.74 18.68 21.36
CA ALA A 150 -5.25 18.41 22.70
C ALA A 150 -4.69 19.39 23.72
N VAL A 151 -3.38 19.65 23.72
CA VAL A 151 -2.72 20.56 24.67
C VAL A 151 -3.09 22.01 24.39
N THR A 152 -3.08 22.43 23.13
CA THR A 152 -3.32 23.85 22.80
C THR A 152 -4.78 24.27 22.84
N SER A 153 -5.73 23.33 22.63
CA SER A 153 -7.16 23.65 22.59
C SER A 153 -7.92 23.26 23.87
N TYR A 154 -7.53 22.16 24.50
CA TYR A 154 -8.30 21.61 25.63
C TYR A 154 -7.58 21.64 26.97
N HIS A 155 -6.23 21.58 26.99
CA HIS A 155 -5.46 21.51 28.22
C HIS A 155 -4.37 22.62 28.29
N GLN A 156 -4.82 23.85 28.16
CA GLN A 156 -3.90 25.01 28.19
C GLN A 156 -3.18 25.17 29.56
N GLU A 157 -3.75 24.61 30.62
CA GLU A 157 -3.13 24.60 31.97
C GLU A 157 -1.83 23.80 32.04
N MET A 158 -1.59 22.88 31.10
CA MET A 158 -0.33 22.13 31.01
C MET A 158 0.82 22.96 30.40
N LEU A 159 0.50 24.08 29.77
CA LEU A 159 1.51 24.96 29.17
C LEU A 159 2.03 25.97 30.22
N THR A 160 3.32 26.21 30.19
CA THR A 160 3.89 27.33 30.97
C THR A 160 3.32 28.64 30.42
N THR A 161 3.10 29.62 31.29
CA THR A 161 2.52 30.93 30.93
C THR A 161 3.27 31.61 29.77
N ALA A 162 4.60 31.51 29.75
CA ALA A 162 5.40 32.04 28.65
C ALA A 162 5.11 31.35 27.30
N MET A 163 4.89 30.03 27.33
CA MET A 163 4.61 29.25 26.14
C MET A 163 3.17 29.49 25.64
N ALA A 164 2.21 29.62 26.55
CA ALA A 164 0.84 29.98 26.23
C ALA A 164 0.73 31.36 25.54
N ILE A 165 1.47 32.36 26.06
CA ILE A 165 1.55 33.71 25.47
C ILE A 165 2.19 33.66 24.08
N SER A 166 3.29 32.92 23.91
CA SER A 166 3.94 32.81 22.59
C SER A 166 3.07 32.11 21.55
N ILE A 167 2.31 31.08 21.93
CA ILE A 167 1.34 30.40 21.03
C ILE A 167 0.16 31.33 20.71
N ALA A 168 -0.36 32.08 21.67
CA ALA A 168 -1.39 33.07 21.46
C ALA A 168 -0.95 34.16 20.48
N ALA A 169 0.24 34.72 20.67
CA ALA A 169 0.82 35.72 19.77
C ALA A 169 1.05 35.17 18.34
N ALA A 170 1.51 33.93 18.21
CA ALA A 170 1.72 33.30 16.93
C ALA A 170 0.40 32.99 16.18
N ARG A 171 -0.74 32.99 16.88
CA ARG A 171 -2.07 32.79 16.32
C ARG A 171 -2.85 34.07 16.10
N GLU A 172 -2.36 35.19 16.59
CA GLU A 172 -2.97 36.49 16.37
C GLU A 172 -3.01 36.82 14.88
N GLY A 173 -4.24 36.99 14.33
CA GLY A 173 -4.44 37.25 12.91
C GLY A 173 -4.74 36.03 12.03
N LYS A 174 -4.76 34.81 12.58
CA LYS A 174 -5.15 33.63 11.79
C LYS A 174 -6.67 33.40 11.84
N PRO A 175 -7.35 33.25 10.68
CA PRO A 175 -8.80 33.17 10.63
C PRO A 175 -9.37 31.79 11.02
N PHE A 176 -8.52 30.76 11.13
CA PHE A 176 -8.97 29.39 11.37
C PHE A 176 -8.64 28.89 12.78
N PRO A 177 -9.53 28.08 13.38
CA PRO A 177 -9.22 27.40 14.65
C PRO A 177 -8.06 26.41 14.47
N ALA A 178 -7.33 26.14 15.57
CA ALA A 178 -6.12 25.27 15.56
C ALA A 178 -6.33 23.92 14.89
N PHE A 179 -7.51 23.33 15.06
CA PHE A 179 -7.85 22.04 14.47
C PHE A 179 -7.87 22.08 12.93
N LEU A 180 -8.50 23.11 12.35
CA LEU A 180 -8.55 23.26 10.88
C LEU A 180 -7.18 23.59 10.30
N GLU A 181 -6.39 24.42 10.99
CA GLU A 181 -5.04 24.73 10.55
C GLU A 181 -4.15 23.48 10.53
N ALA A 182 -4.18 22.68 11.60
CA ALA A 182 -3.42 21.43 11.68
C ALA A 182 -3.87 20.43 10.58
N LEU A 183 -5.17 20.30 10.36
CA LEU A 183 -5.73 19.41 9.33
C LEU A 183 -5.31 19.82 7.91
N ILE A 184 -5.34 21.11 7.62
CA ILE A 184 -4.90 21.63 6.31
C ILE A 184 -3.40 21.41 6.11
N MET A 185 -2.58 21.65 7.15
CA MET A 185 -1.14 21.43 7.08
C MET A 185 -0.76 19.97 6.93
N GLU A 186 -1.56 19.06 7.44
CA GLU A 186 -1.31 17.62 7.33
C GLU A 186 -1.74 17.04 5.98
N LEU A 187 -2.68 17.71 5.30
CA LEU A 187 -3.15 17.35 3.95
C LEU A 187 -2.27 17.91 2.82
N MET A 188 -1.42 18.90 3.09
CA MET A 188 -0.50 19.51 2.11
C MET A 188 0.86 18.80 2.10
#